data_69a58c7fc232210f5224a29f83977a0c
#
_entry.id   69a58c7fc232210f5224a29f83977a0c
#
_cell.length_a   1.000
_cell.length_b   1.000
_cell.length_c   1.000
_cell.angle_alpha   90.00
_cell.angle_beta   90.00
_cell.angle_gamma   90.00
#
_symmetry.space_group_name_H-M   'P 1'
#
loop_
_entity.id
_entity.type
_entity.pdbx_description
1 polymer ?
#
loop_
_entity_poly.entity_id
_entity_poly.type
_entity_poly.pdbx_seq_one_letter_code
_entity_poly.pdbx_strand_id
1 'polypeptide(L)'
;MRSTALFLMSLLAGASLTPALAAGATRAAPPGVSVGQIVEKHVAARGGVKAWHAVQTLAVSGKLDAGTGDSVTRSITMAQQGAGVSARRAERAAAEATAKEAAQQQVQLPFRLEMKRPLKSRLEIDFAGKTAVQVYDGQQGWKLRPYLNRDDVEPFTAEEAKSEAAKADLEPPLVDYGAKGSQVALEGVEPVDGHDAYKLKLTLRNGDAQHIWIDSKSFLDVKVEGLPRRMDGKMRAVWINQRDFRSVHGVMVPYLYETANEGNPRTHKMVVEAVEVNRTLDDARFAKPQVLVAATPPPAAPAAPAPAKK
;
A
#
# COMPACT_ATOMS: atom_id res chain seq x y z
N MET A 1 -7.04 -31.75 75.03
CA MET A 1 -8.08 -32.45 74.27
C MET A 1 -8.79 -31.44 73.36
N ARG A 2 -8.96 -31.76 72.14
CA ARG A 2 -9.59 -31.04 70.99
C ARG A 2 -8.58 -30.23 70.15
N SER A 3 -8.05 -30.98 69.15
CA SER A 3 -7.40 -30.47 67.95
C SER A 3 -8.41 -29.72 67.10
N THR A 4 -8.00 -28.55 66.62
CA THR A 4 -8.71 -27.85 65.56
C THR A 4 -7.75 -27.69 64.37
N ALA A 5 -8.00 -28.43 63.31
CA ALA A 5 -7.26 -28.37 62.06
C ALA A 5 -7.63 -27.11 61.27
N LEU A 6 -6.66 -26.29 60.93
CA LEU A 6 -6.77 -25.14 60.03
C LEU A 6 -6.51 -25.60 58.59
N PHE A 7 -7.58 -25.54 57.77
CA PHE A 7 -7.49 -25.76 56.31
C PHE A 7 -6.96 -24.48 55.66
N LEU A 8 -5.76 -24.52 55.10
CA LEU A 8 -5.18 -23.44 54.29
C LEU A 8 -5.58 -23.68 52.82
N MET A 9 -6.50 -22.87 52.34
CA MET A 9 -6.96 -22.89 50.95
C MET A 9 -6.04 -21.97 50.13
N SER A 10 -5.12 -22.57 49.33
CA SER A 10 -4.26 -21.84 48.40
C SER A 10 -5.05 -21.40 47.18
N LEU A 11 -5.25 -20.10 47.02
CA LEU A 11 -5.79 -19.49 45.80
C LEU A 11 -4.65 -19.41 44.78
N LEU A 12 -4.65 -20.28 43.75
CA LEU A 12 -3.84 -20.11 42.55
C LEU A 12 -4.48 -19.01 41.69
N ALA A 13 -3.91 -17.81 41.73
CA ALA A 13 -4.18 -16.77 40.74
C ALA A 13 -3.44 -17.14 39.44
N GLY A 14 -4.18 -17.68 38.48
CA GLY A 14 -3.69 -17.90 37.14
C GLY A 14 -3.53 -16.54 36.43
N ALA A 15 -2.30 -16.06 36.35
CA ALA A 15 -1.96 -14.93 35.50
C ALA A 15 -1.97 -15.39 34.05
N SER A 16 -3.03 -15.09 33.32
CA SER A 16 -3.09 -15.19 31.87
C SER A 16 -2.13 -14.15 31.26
N LEU A 17 -0.93 -14.60 30.90
CA LEU A 17 -0.01 -13.83 30.06
C LEU A 17 -0.61 -13.74 28.65
N THR A 18 -1.30 -12.64 28.38
CA THR A 18 -1.51 -12.21 26.98
C THR A 18 -0.14 -11.85 26.40
N PRO A 19 0.30 -12.45 25.27
CA PRO A 19 1.49 -11.99 24.60
C PRO A 19 1.23 -10.59 24.03
N ALA A 20 1.71 -9.55 24.70
CA ALA A 20 1.91 -8.27 24.07
C ALA A 20 2.86 -8.52 22.90
N LEU A 21 2.45 -8.12 21.68
CA LEU A 21 3.37 -7.99 20.54
C LEU A 21 4.43 -6.93 20.94
N ALA A 22 5.48 -7.37 21.61
CA ALA A 22 6.64 -6.56 21.87
C ALA A 22 7.27 -6.27 20.51
N ALA A 23 7.33 -5.01 20.10
CA ALA A 23 8.27 -4.56 19.09
C ALA A 23 9.64 -5.08 19.52
N GLY A 24 10.20 -6.05 18.78
CA GLY A 24 11.40 -6.75 19.19
C GLY A 24 12.55 -5.75 19.34
N ALA A 25 13.22 -5.81 20.49
CA ALA A 25 14.38 -4.97 20.74
C ALA A 25 15.47 -5.24 19.70
N THR A 26 16.07 -4.18 19.16
CA THR A 26 17.23 -4.28 18.26
C THR A 26 18.39 -4.92 19.02
N ARG A 27 18.94 -5.99 18.48
CA ARG A 27 20.12 -6.69 19.03
C ARG A 27 21.35 -6.36 18.18
N ALA A 28 22.53 -6.48 18.76
CA ALA A 28 23.76 -6.39 17.98
C ALA A 28 23.81 -7.47 16.89
N ALA A 29 24.33 -7.11 15.72
CA ALA A 29 24.56 -8.08 14.67
C ALA A 29 25.63 -9.12 15.08
N PRO A 30 25.58 -10.35 14.57
CA PRO A 30 26.61 -11.35 14.83
C PRO A 30 28.00 -10.85 14.44
N PRO A 31 29.07 -11.22 15.19
CA PRO A 31 30.44 -10.88 14.84
C PRO A 31 30.78 -11.34 13.41
N GLY A 32 31.52 -10.51 12.68
CA GLY A 32 32.01 -10.83 11.33
C GLY A 32 31.01 -10.59 10.20
N VAL A 33 29.78 -10.15 10.49
CA VAL A 33 28.80 -9.76 9.47
C VAL A 33 28.98 -8.29 9.13
N SER A 34 29.33 -7.98 7.89
CA SER A 34 29.45 -6.61 7.39
C SER A 34 28.22 -6.18 6.61
N VAL A 35 27.93 -4.89 6.62
CA VAL A 35 26.84 -4.30 5.83
C VAL A 35 27.02 -4.58 4.33
N GLY A 36 28.25 -4.53 3.83
CA GLY A 36 28.54 -4.83 2.42
C GLY A 36 28.14 -6.24 2.03
N GLN A 37 28.47 -7.24 2.87
CA GLN A 37 28.09 -8.64 2.62
C GLN A 37 26.55 -8.84 2.66
N ILE A 38 25.84 -8.16 3.55
CA ILE A 38 24.39 -8.23 3.62
C ILE A 38 23.79 -7.66 2.32
N VAL A 39 24.23 -6.48 1.89
CA VAL A 39 23.74 -5.83 0.68
C VAL A 39 24.07 -6.64 -0.58
N GLU A 40 25.29 -7.18 -0.69
CA GLU A 40 25.68 -8.04 -1.82
C GLU A 40 24.74 -9.26 -1.94
N LYS A 41 24.52 -9.98 -0.83
CA LYS A 41 23.62 -11.13 -0.79
C LYS A 41 22.18 -10.74 -1.07
N HIS A 42 21.73 -9.59 -0.54
CA HIS A 42 20.39 -9.07 -0.84
C HIS A 42 20.23 -8.79 -2.33
N VAL A 43 21.16 -8.06 -2.95
CA VAL A 43 21.10 -7.76 -4.38
C VAL A 43 21.09 -9.03 -5.20
N ALA A 44 21.92 -10.03 -4.84
CA ALA A 44 21.90 -11.34 -5.51
C ALA A 44 20.55 -12.05 -5.34
N ALA A 45 19.96 -12.05 -4.11
CA ALA A 45 18.65 -12.64 -3.83
C ALA A 45 17.52 -11.95 -4.61
N ARG A 46 17.65 -10.64 -4.89
CA ARG A 46 16.69 -9.87 -5.70
C ARG A 46 16.86 -10.05 -7.22
N GLY A 47 17.82 -10.88 -7.68
CA GLY A 47 18.08 -11.20 -9.08
C GLY A 47 19.37 -10.58 -9.64
N GLY A 48 20.05 -9.75 -8.84
CA GLY A 48 21.32 -9.12 -9.21
C GLY A 48 21.19 -7.81 -9.98
N VAL A 49 22.24 -6.99 -9.93
CA VAL A 49 22.28 -5.67 -10.57
C VAL A 49 21.95 -5.75 -12.07
N LYS A 50 22.58 -6.70 -12.77
CA LYS A 50 22.41 -6.84 -14.24
C LYS A 50 20.95 -7.08 -14.64
N ALA A 51 20.23 -7.91 -13.88
CA ALA A 51 18.82 -8.19 -14.18
C ALA A 51 17.96 -6.94 -13.98
N TRP A 52 18.16 -6.20 -12.87
CA TRP A 52 17.44 -4.96 -12.62
C TRP A 52 17.76 -3.85 -13.64
N HIS A 53 19.00 -3.70 -14.07
CA HIS A 53 19.37 -2.74 -15.13
C HIS A 53 18.72 -3.08 -16.48
N ALA A 54 18.43 -4.36 -16.75
CA ALA A 54 17.73 -4.78 -17.96
C ALA A 54 16.23 -4.45 -17.94
N VAL A 55 15.65 -4.14 -16.76
CA VAL A 55 14.23 -3.76 -16.64
C VAL A 55 14.05 -2.32 -17.13
N GLN A 56 13.34 -2.14 -18.23
CA GLN A 56 13.00 -0.84 -18.81
C GLN A 56 11.58 -0.42 -18.41
N THR A 57 10.68 -1.39 -18.27
CA THR A 57 9.31 -1.18 -17.85
C THR A 57 8.87 -2.29 -16.89
N LEU A 58 7.98 -1.94 -15.97
CA LEU A 58 7.36 -2.86 -15.05
C LEU A 58 5.86 -2.53 -14.98
N ALA A 59 5.00 -3.49 -15.28
CA ALA A 59 3.58 -3.38 -15.07
C ALA A 59 3.12 -4.40 -14.03
N VAL A 60 2.42 -3.92 -13.00
CA VAL A 60 1.92 -4.71 -11.89
C VAL A 60 0.43 -4.49 -11.78
N SER A 61 -0.34 -5.56 -11.65
CA SER A 61 -1.79 -5.47 -11.42
C SER A 61 -2.24 -6.42 -10.33
N GLY A 62 -3.36 -6.12 -9.71
CA GLY A 62 -3.88 -6.90 -8.61
C GLY A 62 -5.01 -6.19 -7.88
N LYS A 63 -5.10 -6.45 -6.58
CA LYS A 63 -6.13 -5.90 -5.70
C LYS A 63 -5.52 -5.27 -4.46
N LEU A 64 -6.07 -4.14 -4.04
CA LEU A 64 -5.70 -3.50 -2.78
C LEU A 64 -6.91 -3.38 -1.86
N ASP A 65 -6.69 -3.50 -0.56
CA ASP A 65 -7.71 -3.29 0.45
C ASP A 65 -7.96 -1.78 0.65
N ALA A 66 -9.18 -1.34 0.38
CA ALA A 66 -9.60 0.05 0.58
C ALA A 66 -9.97 0.38 2.03
N GLY A 67 -9.81 -0.57 2.96
CA GLY A 67 -10.29 -0.49 4.34
C GLY A 67 -11.61 -1.22 4.55
N THR A 68 -12.12 -1.20 5.78
CA THR A 68 -13.45 -1.75 6.06
C THR A 68 -14.53 -0.85 5.47
N GLY A 69 -15.62 -1.42 4.97
CA GLY A 69 -16.74 -0.74 4.33
C GLY A 69 -17.32 0.46 5.10
N ASP A 70 -17.04 0.59 6.40
CA ASP A 70 -17.46 1.74 7.23
C ASP A 70 -16.94 3.10 6.73
N SER A 71 -15.72 3.16 6.20
CA SER A 71 -15.18 4.41 5.66
C SER A 71 -15.71 4.74 4.27
N VAL A 72 -16.05 3.71 3.49
CA VAL A 72 -16.64 3.84 2.14
C VAL A 72 -18.13 4.10 2.23
N THR A 73 -18.85 3.38 3.09
CA THR A 73 -20.29 3.51 3.29
C THR A 73 -20.67 4.85 3.92
N ARG A 74 -19.85 5.40 4.82
CA ARG A 74 -20.09 6.74 5.40
C ARG A 74 -20.15 7.85 4.37
N SER A 75 -19.36 7.76 3.30
CA SER A 75 -19.37 8.73 2.20
C SER A 75 -20.62 8.62 1.33
N ILE A 76 -21.22 7.43 1.23
CA ILE A 76 -22.43 7.18 0.40
C ILE A 76 -23.70 7.48 1.19
N THR A 77 -23.75 7.17 2.49
CA THR A 77 -24.98 7.30 3.31
C THR A 77 -25.33 8.74 3.64
N MET A 78 -24.39 9.67 3.64
CA MET A 78 -24.67 11.11 3.78
C MET A 78 -25.44 11.73 2.61
N ALA A 79 -25.49 11.05 1.48
CA ALA A 79 -26.18 11.53 0.28
C ALA A 79 -27.67 11.12 0.17
N GLN A 80 -28.18 10.23 1.06
CA GLN A 80 -29.51 9.62 0.89
C GLN A 80 -30.47 9.72 2.10
N GLN A 81 -30.27 10.60 3.06
CA GLN A 81 -31.25 10.77 4.16
C GLN A 81 -32.34 11.77 3.81
N GLY A 82 -33.45 11.24 3.35
CA GLY A 82 -34.74 11.91 3.27
C GLY A 82 -35.89 10.95 2.95
N ALA A 83 -36.65 10.60 3.99
CA ALA A 83 -38.08 10.18 4.03
C ALA A 83 -38.41 8.85 4.71
N GLY A 84 -39.26 8.94 5.74
CA GLY A 84 -40.39 8.04 6.07
C GLY A 84 -40.17 6.94 7.10
N VAL A 85 -40.82 7.11 8.27
CA VAL A 85 -40.80 6.21 9.45
C VAL A 85 -42.07 5.36 9.49
N SER A 86 -42.01 4.03 9.64
CA SER A 86 -42.67 3.15 10.59
C SER A 86 -42.91 1.67 10.28
N ALA A 87 -42.75 1.16 9.05
CA ALA A 87 -42.92 -0.30 8.78
C ALA A 87 -41.61 -1.13 8.89
N ARG A 88 -40.56 -0.56 9.38
CA ARG A 88 -39.14 -0.83 9.00
C ARG A 88 -38.26 -1.35 10.12
N ARG A 89 -38.80 -1.75 11.29
CA ARG A 89 -37.91 -2.13 12.40
C ARG A 89 -37.32 -3.53 12.27
N ALA A 90 -38.05 -4.49 11.72
CA ALA A 90 -37.52 -5.83 11.44
C ALA A 90 -36.67 -5.90 10.18
N GLU A 91 -37.08 -5.21 9.11
CA GLU A 91 -36.27 -5.05 7.90
C GLU A 91 -34.97 -4.26 8.19
N ARG A 92 -35.06 -3.27 9.08
CA ARG A 92 -33.90 -2.48 9.49
C ARG A 92 -32.90 -3.29 10.31
N ALA A 93 -33.34 -4.18 11.20
CA ALA A 93 -32.47 -5.07 11.96
C ALA A 93 -31.77 -6.11 11.07
N ALA A 94 -32.48 -6.66 10.07
CA ALA A 94 -31.91 -7.56 9.08
C ALA A 94 -30.94 -6.82 8.12
N ALA A 95 -31.33 -5.61 7.69
CA ALA A 95 -30.47 -4.76 6.87
C ALA A 95 -29.25 -4.26 7.65
N GLU A 96 -29.37 -3.96 8.94
CA GLU A 96 -28.25 -3.59 9.81
C GLU A 96 -27.31 -4.79 10.08
N ALA A 97 -27.81 -6.02 10.20
CA ALA A 97 -27.01 -7.22 10.33
C ALA A 97 -26.23 -7.50 9.02
N THR A 98 -26.92 -7.43 7.88
CA THR A 98 -26.31 -7.61 6.55
C THR A 98 -25.34 -6.47 6.21
N ALA A 99 -25.66 -5.23 6.60
CA ALA A 99 -24.76 -4.09 6.46
C ALA A 99 -23.52 -4.20 7.38
N LYS A 100 -23.69 -4.78 8.56
CA LYS A 100 -22.58 -5.01 9.50
C LYS A 100 -21.66 -6.15 9.04
N GLU A 101 -22.21 -7.18 8.42
CA GLU A 101 -21.45 -8.24 7.77
C GLU A 101 -20.73 -7.73 6.49
N ALA A 102 -21.41 -6.94 5.66
CA ALA A 102 -20.81 -6.29 4.49
C ALA A 102 -19.77 -5.21 4.88
N ALA A 103 -19.98 -4.51 6.01
CA ALA A 103 -19.02 -3.55 6.57
C ALA A 103 -17.76 -4.22 7.16
N GLN A 104 -17.81 -5.52 7.46
CA GLN A 104 -16.65 -6.32 7.86
C GLN A 104 -15.90 -6.91 6.68
N GLN A 105 -16.50 -6.99 5.50
CA GLN A 105 -15.81 -7.38 4.28
C GLN A 105 -14.89 -6.25 3.82
N GLN A 106 -13.59 -6.51 3.80
CA GLN A 106 -12.61 -5.60 3.21
C GLN A 106 -12.95 -5.40 1.73
N VAL A 107 -13.23 -4.16 1.36
CA VAL A 107 -13.46 -3.82 -0.06
C VAL A 107 -12.13 -3.90 -0.79
N GLN A 108 -12.04 -4.83 -1.74
CA GLN A 108 -10.89 -4.98 -2.60
C GLN A 108 -11.08 -4.19 -3.89
N LEU A 109 -10.15 -3.30 -4.17
CA LEU A 109 -10.15 -2.46 -5.37
C LEU A 109 -9.10 -2.96 -6.36
N PRO A 110 -9.47 -3.21 -7.61
CA PRO A 110 -8.49 -3.47 -8.65
C PRO A 110 -7.53 -2.28 -8.79
N PHE A 111 -6.25 -2.59 -8.96
CA PHE A 111 -5.24 -1.58 -9.26
C PHE A 111 -4.36 -2.01 -10.43
N ARG A 112 -3.75 -1.02 -11.08
CA ARG A 112 -2.69 -1.18 -12.06
C ARG A 112 -1.61 -0.15 -11.79
N LEU A 113 -0.37 -0.61 -11.63
CA LEU A 113 0.82 0.22 -11.52
C LEU A 113 1.69 -0.03 -12.74
N GLU A 114 2.00 1.00 -13.49
CA GLU A 114 2.93 0.98 -14.62
C GLU A 114 4.11 1.89 -14.32
N MET A 115 5.31 1.39 -14.52
CA MET A 115 6.55 2.11 -14.30
C MET A 115 7.44 2.01 -15.56
N LYS A 116 8.13 3.10 -15.89
CA LYS A 116 9.03 3.15 -17.07
C LYS A 116 10.23 4.04 -16.77
N ARG A 117 11.41 3.62 -17.19
CA ARG A 117 12.60 4.47 -17.10
C ARG A 117 12.48 5.71 -18.00
N PRO A 118 13.11 6.84 -17.63
CA PRO A 118 13.59 7.14 -16.31
C PRO A 118 12.45 7.65 -15.39
N LEU A 119 12.23 7.06 -14.23
CA LEU A 119 11.37 7.57 -13.14
C LEU A 119 9.92 7.92 -13.51
N LYS A 120 9.34 7.26 -14.53
CA LYS A 120 7.91 7.43 -14.86
C LYS A 120 7.06 6.42 -14.12
N SER A 121 5.93 6.85 -13.57
CA SER A 121 4.98 5.98 -12.89
C SER A 121 3.53 6.38 -13.18
N ARG A 122 2.65 5.38 -13.26
CA ARG A 122 1.19 5.56 -13.36
C ARG A 122 0.50 4.52 -12.50
N LEU A 123 -0.24 4.97 -11.50
CA LEU A 123 -1.11 4.15 -10.67
C LEU A 123 -2.56 4.43 -11.02
N GLU A 124 -3.30 3.40 -11.32
CA GLU A 124 -4.74 3.40 -11.52
C GLU A 124 -5.41 2.54 -10.45
N ILE A 125 -6.50 3.03 -9.87
CA ILE A 125 -7.30 2.30 -8.88
C ILE A 125 -8.76 2.44 -9.28
N ASP A 126 -9.43 1.30 -9.52
CA ASP A 126 -10.83 1.30 -9.92
C ASP A 126 -11.73 1.28 -8.69
N PHE A 127 -12.69 2.19 -8.65
CA PHE A 127 -13.64 2.34 -7.56
C PHE A 127 -15.02 2.75 -8.07
N ALA A 128 -16.04 1.94 -7.82
CA ALA A 128 -17.45 2.22 -8.14
C ALA A 128 -17.67 2.73 -9.58
N GLY A 129 -17.00 2.10 -10.56
CA GLY A 129 -17.11 2.47 -11.98
C GLY A 129 -16.33 3.71 -12.39
N LYS A 130 -15.55 4.30 -11.49
CA LYS A 130 -14.63 5.40 -11.75
C LYS A 130 -13.19 4.94 -11.51
N THR A 131 -12.21 5.55 -12.19
CA THR A 131 -10.79 5.25 -12.02
C THR A 131 -10.07 6.44 -11.41
N ALA A 132 -9.48 6.25 -10.23
CA ALA A 132 -8.54 7.19 -9.66
C ALA A 132 -7.18 7.01 -10.34
N VAL A 133 -6.51 8.11 -10.66
CA VAL A 133 -5.23 8.09 -11.38
C VAL A 133 -4.22 8.95 -10.65
N GLN A 134 -3.02 8.41 -10.46
CA GLN A 134 -1.82 9.17 -10.11
C GLN A 134 -0.77 8.90 -11.18
N VAL A 135 -0.21 9.93 -11.75
CA VAL A 135 0.80 9.81 -12.80
C VAL A 135 1.94 10.77 -12.55
N TYR A 136 3.17 10.30 -12.77
CA TYR A 136 4.40 11.06 -12.70
C TYR A 136 5.21 10.80 -13.97
N ASP A 137 5.60 11.85 -14.69
CA ASP A 137 6.30 11.75 -15.99
C ASP A 137 7.83 11.75 -15.87
N GLY A 138 8.35 11.81 -14.63
CA GLY A 138 9.76 11.98 -14.30
C GLY A 138 10.14 13.40 -13.88
N GLN A 139 9.25 14.38 -14.05
CA GLN A 139 9.44 15.78 -13.67
C GLN A 139 8.24 16.36 -12.96
N GLN A 140 7.05 16.11 -13.47
CA GLN A 140 5.78 16.61 -12.97
C GLN A 140 4.81 15.44 -12.70
N GLY A 141 3.85 15.68 -11.83
CA GLY A 141 2.85 14.68 -11.54
C GLY A 141 1.45 15.27 -11.44
N TRP A 142 0.47 14.42 -11.69
CA TRP A 142 -0.95 14.75 -11.66
C TRP A 142 -1.74 13.66 -10.96
N LYS A 143 -2.88 14.04 -10.39
CA LYS A 143 -3.83 13.15 -9.73
C LYS A 143 -5.25 13.47 -10.14
N LEU A 144 -6.05 12.43 -10.34
CA LEU A 144 -7.48 12.44 -10.53
C LEU A 144 -8.11 11.59 -9.42
N ARG A 145 -9.02 12.17 -8.63
CA ARG A 145 -9.59 11.54 -7.43
C ARG A 145 -11.11 11.57 -7.42
N PRO A 146 -11.77 10.85 -8.33
CA PRO A 146 -13.22 10.92 -8.50
C PRO A 146 -14.01 10.43 -7.28
N TYR A 147 -13.38 9.64 -6.40
CA TYR A 147 -13.98 9.19 -5.14
C TYR A 147 -14.15 10.32 -4.09
N LEU A 148 -13.53 11.50 -4.32
CA LEU A 148 -13.72 12.71 -3.50
C LEU A 148 -14.66 13.73 -4.17
N ASN A 149 -15.46 13.31 -5.15
CA ASN A 149 -16.22 14.21 -6.04
C ASN A 149 -15.35 15.26 -6.75
N ARG A 150 -14.09 14.89 -7.02
CA ARG A 150 -13.13 15.70 -7.75
C ARG A 150 -12.84 15.02 -9.09
N ASP A 151 -13.61 15.38 -10.09
CA ASP A 151 -13.44 14.88 -11.45
C ASP A 151 -12.46 15.75 -12.27
N ASP A 152 -11.78 16.70 -11.63
CA ASP A 152 -10.70 17.52 -12.18
C ASP A 152 -9.32 16.89 -11.96
N VAL A 153 -8.40 17.17 -12.89
CA VAL A 153 -7.00 16.74 -12.79
C VAL A 153 -6.18 17.80 -12.07
N GLU A 154 -5.73 17.49 -10.86
CA GLU A 154 -4.92 18.36 -10.03
C GLU A 154 -3.42 18.06 -10.22
N PRO A 155 -2.53 19.06 -10.27
CA PRO A 155 -1.09 18.81 -10.21
C PRO A 155 -0.70 18.31 -8.81
N PHE A 156 0.39 17.57 -8.73
CA PHE A 156 1.02 17.25 -7.43
C PHE A 156 1.52 18.50 -6.73
N THR A 157 1.43 18.49 -5.41
CA THR A 157 2.21 19.43 -4.58
C THR A 157 3.69 19.08 -4.66
N ALA A 158 4.57 19.97 -4.21
CA ALA A 158 6.01 19.71 -4.18
C ALA A 158 6.35 18.46 -3.32
N GLU A 159 5.65 18.26 -2.20
CA GLU A 159 5.82 17.07 -1.35
C GLU A 159 5.36 15.78 -2.04
N GLU A 160 4.21 15.82 -2.72
CA GLU A 160 3.71 14.68 -3.49
C GLU A 160 4.67 14.35 -4.63
N ALA A 161 5.15 15.33 -5.38
CA ALA A 161 6.12 15.11 -6.45
C ALA A 161 7.43 14.51 -5.94
N LYS A 162 7.96 15.01 -4.81
CA LYS A 162 9.15 14.43 -4.15
C LYS A 162 8.90 12.97 -3.74
N SER A 163 7.74 12.68 -3.17
CA SER A 163 7.36 11.32 -2.76
C SER A 163 7.24 10.38 -3.95
N GLU A 164 6.61 10.81 -5.05
CA GLU A 164 6.43 9.97 -6.23
C GLU A 164 7.75 9.77 -6.99
N ALA A 165 8.61 10.78 -7.08
CA ALA A 165 9.94 10.64 -7.65
C ALA A 165 10.78 9.54 -6.94
N ALA A 166 10.67 9.47 -5.61
CA ALA A 166 11.36 8.44 -4.83
C ALA A 166 10.79 7.02 -5.06
N LYS A 167 9.49 6.89 -5.38
CA LYS A 167 8.82 5.62 -5.64
C LYS A 167 8.93 5.18 -7.10
N ALA A 168 9.18 6.11 -8.02
CA ALA A 168 9.22 5.85 -9.45
C ALA A 168 10.51 5.15 -9.92
N ASP A 169 11.48 4.93 -9.01
CA ASP A 169 12.63 4.08 -9.30
C ASP A 169 12.20 2.63 -9.43
N LEU A 170 12.49 2.01 -10.56
CA LEU A 170 12.18 0.61 -10.85
C LEU A 170 12.97 -0.35 -9.96
N GLU A 171 14.14 0.05 -9.53
CA GLU A 171 15.05 -0.81 -8.79
C GLU A 171 14.75 -0.81 -7.29
N PRO A 172 14.92 -1.96 -6.61
CA PRO A 172 14.94 -1.98 -5.16
C PRO A 172 15.96 -0.97 -4.60
N PRO A 173 15.68 -0.32 -3.47
CA PRO A 173 16.50 0.79 -2.98
C PRO A 173 17.98 0.47 -2.74
N LEU A 174 18.30 -0.81 -2.44
CA LEU A 174 19.66 -1.26 -2.19
C LEU A 174 20.43 -1.67 -3.47
N VAL A 175 19.75 -1.79 -4.61
CA VAL A 175 20.42 -2.02 -5.90
C VAL A 175 21.13 -0.74 -6.31
N ASP A 176 22.44 -0.82 -6.54
CA ASP A 176 23.30 0.31 -6.90
C ASP A 176 23.19 1.54 -5.99
N TYR A 177 22.90 1.32 -4.70
CA TYR A 177 22.68 2.41 -3.73
C TYR A 177 23.84 3.42 -3.71
N GLY A 178 25.07 2.96 -3.86
CA GLY A 178 26.26 3.83 -3.92
C GLY A 178 26.29 4.72 -5.16
N ALA A 179 25.95 4.20 -6.35
CA ALA A 179 25.83 4.97 -7.57
C ALA A 179 24.69 6.01 -7.51
N LYS A 180 23.63 5.70 -6.77
CA LYS A 180 22.52 6.63 -6.48
C LYS A 180 22.90 7.70 -5.43
N GLY A 181 24.13 7.65 -4.89
CA GLY A 181 24.64 8.59 -3.88
C GLY A 181 24.08 8.35 -2.48
N SER A 182 23.58 7.15 -2.23
CA SER A 182 23.04 6.74 -0.93
C SER A 182 24.11 6.06 -0.08
N GLN A 183 23.90 6.04 1.24
CA GLN A 183 24.76 5.36 2.20
C GLN A 183 23.93 4.33 2.99
N VAL A 184 24.56 3.22 3.36
CA VAL A 184 23.91 2.16 4.14
C VAL A 184 24.70 1.87 5.41
N ALA A 185 24.01 1.78 6.54
CA ALA A 185 24.57 1.37 7.83
C ALA A 185 23.77 0.20 8.39
N LEU A 186 24.46 -0.75 9.04
CA LEU A 186 23.84 -1.83 9.81
C LEU A 186 23.58 -1.35 11.24
N GLU A 187 22.31 -1.29 11.64
CA GLU A 187 21.94 -0.90 13.02
C GLU A 187 21.83 -2.09 13.98
N GLY A 188 21.61 -3.30 13.44
CA GLY A 188 21.50 -4.51 14.26
C GLY A 188 20.59 -5.56 13.64
N VAL A 189 20.02 -6.40 14.49
CA VAL A 189 19.08 -7.46 14.13
C VAL A 189 17.79 -7.27 14.92
N GLU A 190 16.66 -7.32 14.24
CA GLU A 190 15.32 -7.29 14.83
C GLU A 190 14.50 -8.50 14.33
N PRO A 191 13.62 -9.09 15.14
CA PRO A 191 12.70 -10.10 14.66
C PRO A 191 11.60 -9.45 13.79
N VAL A 192 11.39 -10.00 12.62
CA VAL A 192 10.25 -9.70 11.75
C VAL A 192 9.52 -11.02 11.51
N ASP A 193 8.25 -11.10 11.88
CA ASP A 193 7.42 -12.31 11.77
C ASP A 193 8.05 -13.58 12.37
N GLY A 194 8.78 -13.43 13.48
CA GLY A 194 9.45 -14.53 14.17
C GLY A 194 10.78 -14.96 13.56
N HIS A 195 11.26 -14.28 12.52
CA HIS A 195 12.56 -14.51 11.90
C HIS A 195 13.50 -13.34 12.15
N ASP A 196 14.78 -13.63 12.33
CA ASP A 196 15.81 -12.59 12.45
C ASP A 196 15.99 -11.84 11.15
N ALA A 197 15.97 -10.52 11.21
CA ALA A 197 16.20 -9.65 10.07
C ALA A 197 17.27 -8.60 10.41
N TYR A 198 18.21 -8.37 9.51
CA TYR A 198 19.17 -7.28 9.61
C TYR A 198 18.45 -5.95 9.37
N LYS A 199 18.52 -5.05 10.35
CA LYS A 199 18.01 -3.70 10.22
C LYS A 199 19.07 -2.80 9.61
N LEU A 200 18.81 -2.35 8.39
CA LEU A 200 19.67 -1.42 7.66
C LEU A 200 19.05 -0.03 7.67
N LYS A 201 19.88 0.98 7.90
CA LYS A 201 19.53 2.38 7.68
C LYS A 201 20.08 2.81 6.33
N LEU A 202 19.20 3.11 5.39
CA LEU A 202 19.53 3.70 4.08
C LEU A 202 19.36 5.21 4.19
N THR A 203 20.45 5.96 3.99
CA THR A 203 20.43 7.42 3.89
C THR A 203 20.55 7.80 2.42
N LEU A 204 19.53 8.45 1.89
CA LEU A 204 19.45 8.88 0.50
C LEU A 204 20.33 10.11 0.26
N ARG A 205 20.65 10.39 -1.01
CA ARG A 205 21.47 11.56 -1.42
C ARG A 205 20.92 12.90 -0.88
N ASN A 206 19.61 13.04 -0.72
CA ASN A 206 18.97 14.26 -0.21
C ASN A 206 18.96 14.35 1.33
N GLY A 207 19.57 13.39 2.03
CA GLY A 207 19.63 13.32 3.50
C GLY A 207 18.43 12.63 4.16
N ASP A 208 17.38 12.29 3.42
CA ASP A 208 16.27 11.50 3.95
C ASP A 208 16.77 10.09 4.30
N ALA A 209 16.27 9.51 5.37
CA ALA A 209 16.63 8.17 5.80
C ALA A 209 15.40 7.28 5.90
N GLN A 210 15.59 5.99 5.59
CA GLN A 210 14.59 4.95 5.77
C GLN A 210 15.23 3.67 6.29
N HIS A 211 14.47 2.84 6.99
CA HIS A 211 14.94 1.54 7.45
C HIS A 211 14.42 0.43 6.54
N ILE A 212 15.29 -0.55 6.30
CA ILE A 212 14.99 -1.75 5.52
C ILE A 212 15.42 -2.95 6.36
N TRP A 213 14.54 -3.94 6.51
CA TRP A 213 14.82 -5.18 7.22
C TRP A 213 15.03 -6.30 6.22
N ILE A 214 16.21 -6.87 6.23
CA ILE A 214 16.63 -7.96 5.35
C ILE A 214 16.60 -9.27 6.16
N ASP A 215 15.77 -10.21 5.73
CA ASP A 215 15.69 -11.53 6.36
C ASP A 215 17.07 -12.20 6.36
N SER A 216 17.51 -12.72 7.51
CA SER A 216 18.85 -13.23 7.70
C SER A 216 19.16 -14.54 6.96
N LYS A 217 18.12 -15.22 6.44
CA LYS A 217 18.25 -16.50 5.72
C LYS A 217 18.08 -16.32 4.21
N SER A 218 16.98 -15.69 3.78
CA SER A 218 16.67 -15.47 2.36
C SER A 218 17.38 -14.27 1.76
N PHE A 219 17.84 -13.33 2.59
CA PHE A 219 18.37 -12.02 2.20
C PHE A 219 17.38 -11.15 1.40
N LEU A 220 16.07 -11.46 1.45
CA LEU A 220 15.04 -10.61 0.88
C LEU A 220 14.64 -9.51 1.87
N ASP A 221 14.21 -8.37 1.35
CA ASP A 221 13.68 -7.24 2.11
C ASP A 221 12.25 -7.54 2.57
N VAL A 222 12.10 -7.99 3.80
CA VAL A 222 10.80 -8.42 4.36
C VAL A 222 9.98 -7.29 4.97
N LYS A 223 10.63 -6.15 5.27
CA LYS A 223 9.97 -4.96 5.82
C LYS A 223 10.72 -3.71 5.41
N VAL A 224 10.00 -2.66 5.05
CA VAL A 224 10.55 -1.36 4.68
C VAL A 224 9.79 -0.27 5.42
N GLU A 225 10.50 0.74 5.91
CA GLU A 225 9.90 1.94 6.47
C GLU A 225 9.30 2.80 5.36
N GLY A 226 8.02 3.11 5.48
CA GLY A 226 7.31 4.00 4.59
C GLY A 226 7.35 5.44 5.07
N LEU A 227 6.86 6.37 4.23
CA LEU A 227 6.72 7.76 4.64
C LEU A 227 5.70 7.88 5.79
N PRO A 228 6.03 8.58 6.88
CA PRO A 228 5.09 8.82 7.97
C PRO A 228 3.82 9.50 7.47
N ARG A 229 2.68 9.12 8.02
CA ARG A 229 1.38 9.68 7.66
C ARG A 229 0.75 10.43 8.83
N ARG A 230 0.08 11.55 8.52
CA ARG A 230 -0.71 12.25 9.53
C ARG A 230 -2.04 11.50 9.73
N MET A 231 -2.25 10.99 10.96
CA MET A 231 -3.47 10.31 11.39
C MET A 231 -3.88 10.88 12.75
N ASP A 232 -5.14 11.24 12.92
CA ASP A 232 -5.67 11.84 14.16
C ASP A 232 -4.83 13.03 14.68
N GLY A 233 -4.37 13.88 13.75
CA GLY A 233 -3.55 15.06 14.06
C GLY A 233 -2.08 14.78 14.38
N LYS A 234 -1.65 13.50 14.46
CA LYS A 234 -0.27 13.09 14.77
C LYS A 234 0.41 12.43 13.56
N MET A 235 1.72 12.62 13.44
CA MET A 235 2.52 11.85 12.49
C MET A 235 2.69 10.43 13.05
N ARG A 236 2.38 9.43 12.22
CA ARG A 236 2.49 8.02 12.56
C ARG A 236 3.51 7.35 11.66
N ALA A 237 4.36 6.53 12.22
CA ALA A 237 5.25 5.68 11.45
C ALA A 237 4.46 4.67 10.61
N VAL A 238 4.99 4.36 9.43
CA VAL A 238 4.39 3.43 8.47
C VAL A 238 5.42 2.37 8.13
N TRP A 239 4.99 1.12 8.08
CA TRP A 239 5.81 0.00 7.62
C TRP A 239 5.10 -0.74 6.50
N ILE A 240 5.87 -1.25 5.58
CA ILE A 240 5.41 -2.07 4.47
C ILE A 240 6.12 -3.41 4.58
N ASN A 241 5.37 -4.44 4.98
CA ASN A 241 5.88 -5.81 4.94
C ASN A 241 5.75 -6.35 3.53
N GLN A 242 6.78 -7.04 3.04
CA GLN A 242 6.85 -7.63 1.71
C GLN A 242 6.94 -9.14 1.84
N ARG A 243 6.09 -9.85 1.10
CA ARG A 243 5.97 -11.30 1.18
C ARG A 243 5.71 -11.92 -0.19
N ASP A 244 5.71 -13.25 -0.26
CA ASP A 244 5.40 -14.03 -1.46
C ASP A 244 6.25 -13.56 -2.64
N PHE A 245 7.56 -13.59 -2.46
CA PHE A 245 8.50 -13.22 -3.51
C PHE A 245 8.52 -14.26 -4.61
N ARG A 246 8.36 -13.81 -5.86
CA ARG A 246 8.39 -14.66 -7.05
C ARG A 246 9.36 -14.13 -8.08
N SER A 247 10.03 -15.05 -8.79
CA SER A 247 10.92 -14.67 -9.88
C SER A 247 10.14 -14.39 -11.15
N VAL A 248 10.35 -13.20 -11.73
CA VAL A 248 9.75 -12.78 -12.99
C VAL A 248 10.86 -12.24 -13.88
N HIS A 249 11.16 -12.91 -14.98
CA HIS A 249 12.25 -12.53 -15.91
C HIS A 249 13.60 -12.27 -15.23
N GLY A 250 13.93 -13.08 -14.20
CA GLY A 250 15.20 -13.00 -13.49
C GLY A 250 15.26 -11.96 -12.36
N VAL A 251 14.23 -11.15 -12.15
CA VAL A 251 14.11 -10.28 -10.99
C VAL A 251 13.13 -10.85 -9.96
N MET A 252 13.40 -10.67 -8.69
CA MET A 252 12.58 -11.15 -7.60
C MET A 252 11.62 -10.04 -7.14
N VAL A 253 10.30 -10.26 -7.27
CA VAL A 253 9.25 -9.28 -6.99
C VAL A 253 8.31 -9.81 -5.89
N PRO A 254 7.96 -9.01 -4.86
CA PRO A 254 6.95 -9.41 -3.87
C PRO A 254 5.54 -9.38 -4.48
N TYR A 255 4.73 -10.39 -4.13
CA TYR A 255 3.33 -10.51 -4.56
C TYR A 255 2.33 -10.15 -3.48
N LEU A 256 2.81 -9.88 -2.26
CA LEU A 256 2.00 -9.38 -1.16
C LEU A 256 2.71 -8.24 -0.44
N TYR A 257 2.04 -7.10 -0.35
CA TYR A 257 2.45 -5.97 0.48
C TYR A 257 1.41 -5.74 1.56
N GLU A 258 1.87 -5.60 2.80
CA GLU A 258 1.01 -5.30 3.95
C GLU A 258 1.48 -4.01 4.61
N THR A 259 0.70 -2.95 4.45
CA THR A 259 0.99 -1.65 5.07
C THR A 259 0.43 -1.61 6.48
N ALA A 260 1.28 -1.39 7.47
CA ALA A 260 0.93 -1.20 8.86
C ALA A 260 1.27 0.23 9.31
N ASN A 261 0.51 0.76 10.25
CA ASN A 261 0.72 2.08 10.83
C ASN A 261 0.88 1.97 12.35
N GLU A 262 1.72 2.84 12.92
CA GLU A 262 1.90 2.92 14.35
C GLU A 262 0.56 3.15 15.07
N GLY A 263 0.29 2.29 16.09
CA GLY A 263 -0.94 2.35 16.89
C GLY A 263 -2.21 1.85 16.19
N ASN A 264 -2.11 1.32 14.96
CA ASN A 264 -3.21 0.67 14.27
C ASN A 264 -2.88 -0.80 14.00
N PRO A 265 -3.56 -1.77 14.62
CA PRO A 265 -3.31 -3.19 14.39
C PRO A 265 -3.81 -3.69 13.02
N ARG A 266 -4.60 -2.87 12.31
CA ARG A 266 -5.12 -3.25 10.99
C ARG A 266 -4.07 -2.97 9.93
N THR A 267 -3.85 -3.93 9.07
CA THR A 267 -2.99 -3.78 7.88
C THR A 267 -3.85 -3.60 6.63
N HIS A 268 -3.33 -2.82 5.68
CA HIS A 268 -3.90 -2.76 4.33
C HIS A 268 -3.07 -3.65 3.42
N LYS A 269 -3.73 -4.58 2.74
CA LYS A 269 -3.07 -5.51 1.84
C LYS A 269 -3.14 -5.03 0.40
N MET A 270 -2.05 -5.20 -0.31
CA MET A 270 -1.99 -5.12 -1.76
C MET A 270 -1.52 -6.49 -2.26
N VAL A 271 -2.42 -7.21 -2.92
CA VAL A 271 -2.16 -8.52 -3.50
C VAL A 271 -1.86 -8.33 -4.98
N VAL A 272 -0.68 -8.71 -5.41
CA VAL A 272 -0.27 -8.71 -6.82
C VAL A 272 -0.77 -9.98 -7.48
N GLU A 273 -1.47 -9.84 -8.59
CA GLU A 273 -1.98 -10.96 -9.39
C GLU A 273 -1.11 -11.19 -10.62
N ALA A 274 -0.59 -10.13 -11.24
CA ALA A 274 0.27 -10.21 -12.40
C ALA A 274 1.41 -9.18 -12.38
N VAL A 275 2.56 -9.60 -12.90
CA VAL A 275 3.75 -8.75 -13.11
C VAL A 275 4.25 -8.99 -14.53
N GLU A 276 4.41 -7.92 -15.30
CA GLU A 276 4.94 -7.95 -16.65
C GLU A 276 6.20 -7.08 -16.68
N VAL A 277 7.34 -7.67 -17.08
CA VAL A 277 8.62 -7.00 -17.20
C VAL A 277 8.89 -6.71 -18.68
N ASN A 278 9.37 -5.50 -19.00
CA ASN A 278 9.71 -5.06 -20.34
C ASN A 278 8.55 -5.10 -21.35
N ARG A 279 7.30 -4.98 -20.85
CA ARG A 279 6.14 -4.72 -21.70
C ARG A 279 6.30 -3.35 -22.39
N THR A 280 5.92 -3.25 -23.66
CA THR A 280 5.85 -1.98 -24.36
C THR A 280 4.81 -1.06 -23.72
N LEU A 281 5.27 0.10 -23.22
CA LEU A 281 4.42 1.15 -22.66
C LEU A 281 4.61 2.44 -23.46
N ASP A 282 3.51 2.99 -23.97
CA ASP A 282 3.51 4.28 -24.65
C ASP A 282 3.79 5.41 -23.65
N ASP A 283 4.59 6.39 -24.05
CA ASP A 283 4.89 7.56 -23.23
C ASP A 283 3.65 8.42 -22.94
N ALA A 284 2.67 8.39 -23.82
CA ALA A 284 1.38 9.06 -23.62
C ALA A 284 0.63 8.60 -22.36
N ARG A 285 0.89 7.36 -21.88
CA ARG A 285 0.30 6.87 -20.64
C ARG A 285 0.78 7.64 -19.40
N PHE A 286 1.97 8.22 -19.49
CA PHE A 286 2.57 8.99 -18.38
C PHE A 286 2.34 10.50 -18.51
N ALA A 287 1.58 10.95 -19.52
CA ALA A 287 1.17 12.33 -19.65
C ALA A 287 0.02 12.67 -18.68
N LYS A 288 -0.26 13.97 -18.53
CA LYS A 288 -1.40 14.49 -17.76
C LYS A 288 -2.70 13.76 -18.18
N PRO A 289 -3.44 13.14 -17.25
CA PRO A 289 -4.69 12.46 -17.57
C PRO A 289 -5.67 13.40 -18.24
N GLN A 290 -6.39 12.90 -19.25
CA GLN A 290 -7.52 13.63 -19.84
C GLN A 290 -8.81 13.10 -19.22
N VAL A 291 -9.64 13.99 -18.70
CA VAL A 291 -11.00 13.65 -18.29
C VAL A 291 -11.84 13.61 -19.56
N LEU A 292 -12.26 12.42 -19.95
CA LEU A 292 -13.26 12.29 -21.02
C LEU A 292 -14.58 12.84 -20.48
N VAL A 293 -14.85 14.11 -20.74
CA VAL A 293 -16.19 14.66 -20.55
C VAL A 293 -17.07 13.91 -21.54
N ALA A 294 -18.03 13.13 -21.04
CA ALA A 294 -19.02 12.49 -21.91
C ALA A 294 -19.61 13.58 -22.83
N ALA A 295 -19.41 13.42 -24.13
CA ALA A 295 -19.92 14.37 -25.08
C ALA A 295 -21.41 14.55 -24.81
N THR A 296 -21.85 15.78 -24.51
CA THR A 296 -23.27 16.11 -24.39
C THR A 296 -23.90 15.67 -25.72
N PRO A 297 -24.92 14.78 -25.71
CA PRO A 297 -25.57 14.41 -26.97
C PRO A 297 -26.03 15.68 -27.66
N PRO A 298 -25.87 15.79 -28.98
CA PRO A 298 -26.32 16.97 -29.72
C PRO A 298 -27.80 17.21 -29.44
N PRO A 299 -28.23 18.47 -29.29
CA PRO A 299 -29.62 18.79 -29.04
C PRO A 299 -30.48 18.10 -30.11
N ALA A 300 -31.52 17.41 -29.66
CA ALA A 300 -32.46 16.73 -30.57
C ALA A 300 -32.96 17.71 -31.63
N ALA A 301 -32.81 17.34 -32.88
CA ALA A 301 -33.31 18.15 -33.98
C ALA A 301 -34.82 18.44 -33.77
N PRO A 302 -35.29 19.68 -34.03
CA PRO A 302 -36.69 20.01 -33.84
C PRO A 302 -37.55 19.06 -34.68
N ALA A 303 -38.58 18.48 -34.04
CA ALA A 303 -39.51 17.58 -34.69
C ALA A 303 -40.18 18.28 -35.91
N ALA A 304 -40.13 17.61 -37.05
CA ALA A 304 -40.79 18.10 -38.25
C ALA A 304 -42.31 18.30 -37.99
N PRO A 305 -42.91 19.38 -38.47
CA PRO A 305 -44.35 19.63 -38.28
C PRO A 305 -45.20 18.53 -38.92
N ALA A 306 -46.20 18.06 -38.16
CA ALA A 306 -47.10 17.02 -38.60
C ALA A 306 -47.90 17.49 -39.89
N PRO A 307 -48.12 16.58 -40.84
CA PRO A 307 -48.89 16.96 -42.06
C PRO A 307 -50.34 17.33 -41.73
N ALA A 308 -50.75 18.46 -42.25
CA ALA A 308 -52.15 18.95 -42.14
C ALA A 308 -53.13 17.96 -42.77
N LYS A 309 -54.08 17.51 -41.95
CA LYS A 309 -55.23 16.72 -42.48
C LYS A 309 -56.07 17.61 -43.35
N LYS A 310 -56.31 17.18 -44.61
CA LYS A 310 -57.36 17.67 -45.47
C LYS A 310 -58.69 16.99 -45.14
#